data_d448acfd7d732a31b9ea0d84b6d6ae2f
#
_entry.id   d448acfd7d732a31b9ea0d84b6d6ae2f
#
_cell.length_a   1.000
_cell.length_b   1.000
_cell.length_c   1.000
_cell.angle_alpha   90.00
_cell.angle_beta   90.00
_cell.angle_gamma   90.00
#
_symmetry.space_group_name_H-M   'P 1'
#
loop_
_entity.id
_entity.type
_entity.pdbx_description
1 polymer ?
#
loop_
_entity_poly.entity_id
_entity_poly.type
_entity_poly.pdbx_seq_one_letter_code
_entity_poly.pdbx_strand_id
1 'polypeptide(L)'
;MKEKKFDFSDSKIEAIHKLHDYPAMLVPDLVEKIIREYASENDTIFDPFGGSGTVAVCANRLGHNAISNDINPLARFITKVKTTKLDLFKLTRKFDAVTELLNNTENMNSFQDLQMNG
;
A
#
# COMPACT_ATOMS: atom_id res chain seq x y z
N MET A 1 -1.20 -3.36 38.51
CA MET A 1 -1.45 -3.98 37.18
C MET A 1 -0.23 -3.67 36.33
N LYS A 2 0.50 -4.69 35.85
CA LYS A 2 1.56 -4.47 34.85
C LYS A 2 0.87 -4.09 33.55
N GLU A 3 1.04 -2.85 33.07
CA GLU A 3 0.61 -2.48 31.72
C GLU A 3 1.24 -3.45 30.72
N LYS A 4 0.39 -4.08 29.90
CA LYS A 4 0.86 -4.91 28.80
C LYS A 4 1.44 -3.98 27.75
N LYS A 5 2.77 -3.81 27.76
CA LYS A 5 3.51 -2.87 26.93
C LYS A 5 3.25 -3.04 25.41
N PHE A 6 2.81 -4.23 24.99
CA PHE A 6 2.61 -4.63 23.59
C PHE A 6 1.30 -5.39 23.37
N ASP A 7 0.18 -4.89 23.89
CA ASP A 7 -1.15 -5.43 23.59
C ASP A 7 -1.80 -4.58 22.49
N PHE A 8 -2.00 -5.15 21.32
CA PHE A 8 -2.60 -4.52 20.12
C PHE A 8 -3.81 -5.31 19.62
N SER A 9 -4.47 -6.04 20.50
CA SER A 9 -5.66 -6.86 20.16
C SER A 9 -6.79 -6.07 19.52
N ASP A 10 -6.89 -4.76 19.85
CA ASP A 10 -7.94 -3.87 19.35
C ASP A 10 -7.48 -2.98 18.17
N SER A 11 -6.29 -3.26 17.61
CA SER A 11 -5.74 -2.47 16.50
C SER A 11 -6.61 -2.55 15.25
N LYS A 12 -6.92 -1.38 14.68
CA LYS A 12 -7.64 -1.29 13.39
C LYS A 12 -6.64 -1.28 12.25
N ILE A 13 -6.75 -2.28 11.38
CA ILE A 13 -5.90 -2.36 10.18
C ILE A 13 -6.46 -1.40 9.12
N GLU A 14 -5.65 -0.41 8.72
CA GLU A 14 -6.01 0.54 7.68
C GLU A 14 -6.12 -0.10 6.29
N ALA A 15 -6.86 0.56 5.39
CA ALA A 15 -7.15 0.06 4.04
C ALA A 15 -5.90 -0.29 3.23
N ILE A 16 -4.80 0.49 3.38
CA ILE A 16 -3.54 0.24 2.67
C ILE A 16 -2.92 -1.12 3.02
N HIS A 17 -3.11 -1.58 4.26
CA HIS A 17 -2.61 -2.88 4.70
C HIS A 17 -3.52 -4.03 4.24
N LYS A 18 -4.78 -3.73 3.87
CA LYS A 18 -5.78 -4.69 3.38
C LYS A 18 -5.82 -4.80 1.85
N LEU A 19 -4.92 -4.13 1.14
CA LEU A 19 -4.88 -4.15 -0.32
C LEU A 19 -4.79 -5.58 -0.90
N HIS A 20 -4.15 -6.48 -0.17
CA HIS A 20 -4.05 -7.89 -0.49
C HIS A 20 -3.96 -8.71 0.79
N ASP A 21 -4.70 -9.82 0.86
CA ASP A 21 -4.62 -10.77 1.97
C ASP A 21 -3.30 -11.54 1.89
N TYR A 22 -2.29 -11.03 2.59
CA TYR A 22 -0.98 -11.66 2.68
C TYR A 22 -0.85 -12.37 4.03
N PRO A 23 -0.45 -13.65 4.05
CA PRO A 23 -0.35 -14.41 5.29
C PRO A 23 0.70 -13.82 6.24
N ALA A 24 0.45 -13.94 7.54
CA ALA A 24 1.38 -13.55 8.62
C ALA A 24 1.85 -12.08 8.58
N MET A 25 0.94 -11.15 8.30
CA MET A 25 1.25 -9.71 8.39
C MET A 25 1.53 -9.27 9.83
N LEU A 26 2.52 -8.40 10.00
CA LEU A 26 2.74 -7.71 11.27
C LEU A 26 1.60 -6.73 11.54
N VAL A 27 1.31 -6.50 12.83
CA VAL A 27 0.35 -5.47 13.27
C VAL A 27 0.98 -4.09 13.08
N PRO A 28 0.39 -3.19 12.28
CA PRO A 28 0.98 -1.88 11.98
C PRO A 28 1.30 -1.06 13.22
N ASP A 29 0.39 -1.01 14.21
CA ASP A 29 0.57 -0.24 15.44
C ASP A 29 1.77 -0.73 16.27
N LEU A 30 2.03 -2.05 16.27
CA LEU A 30 3.23 -2.61 16.89
C LEU A 30 4.49 -2.12 16.18
N VAL A 31 4.49 -2.17 14.84
CA VAL A 31 5.62 -1.73 14.03
C VAL A 31 5.90 -0.23 14.26
N GLU A 32 4.87 0.61 14.21
CA GLU A 32 5.02 2.05 14.45
C GLU A 32 5.57 2.34 15.84
N LYS A 33 5.08 1.63 16.87
CA LYS A 33 5.60 1.78 18.22
C LYS A 33 7.09 1.44 18.32
N ILE A 34 7.50 0.33 17.70
CA ILE A 34 8.92 -0.06 17.68
C ILE A 34 9.76 0.99 16.96
N ILE A 35 9.32 1.46 15.79
CA ILE A 35 10.06 2.50 15.04
C ILE A 35 10.18 3.76 15.89
N ARG A 36 9.11 4.24 16.51
CA ARG A 36 9.15 5.44 17.38
C ARG A 36 10.04 5.28 18.61
N GLU A 37 10.19 4.07 19.14
CA GLU A 37 10.98 3.81 20.37
C GLU A 37 12.47 3.66 20.04
N TYR A 38 12.84 3.13 18.88
CA TYR A 38 14.22 2.74 18.59
C TYR A 38 14.88 3.49 17.43
N ALA A 39 14.12 4.14 16.54
CA ALA A 39 14.69 4.87 15.42
C ALA A 39 14.91 6.35 15.76
N SER A 40 16.04 6.89 15.32
CA SER A 40 16.38 8.31 15.34
C SER A 40 15.95 9.00 14.05
N GLU A 41 15.91 10.34 14.03
CA GLU A 41 15.63 11.10 12.82
C GLU A 41 16.56 10.70 11.67
N ASN A 42 15.98 10.55 10.49
CA ASN A 42 16.67 10.16 9.24
C ASN A 42 17.23 8.73 9.21
N ASP A 43 16.96 7.90 10.20
CA ASP A 43 17.33 6.48 10.13
C ASP A 43 16.64 5.78 8.96
N THR A 44 17.32 4.79 8.42
CA THR A 44 16.76 3.89 7.43
C THR A 44 16.35 2.58 8.07
N ILE A 45 15.07 2.24 7.95
CA ILE A 45 14.51 1.01 8.51
C ILE A 45 14.73 -0.12 7.52
N PHE A 46 15.38 -1.19 7.96
CA PHE A 46 15.64 -2.37 7.14
C PHE A 46 14.77 -3.54 7.57
N ASP A 47 14.01 -4.08 6.63
CA ASP A 47 13.20 -5.28 6.81
C ASP A 47 13.68 -6.38 5.84
N PRO A 48 14.41 -7.40 6.34
CA PRO A 48 14.95 -8.48 5.50
C PRO A 48 13.88 -9.47 5.02
N PHE A 49 12.67 -9.45 5.60
CA PHE A 49 11.56 -10.35 5.30
C PHE A 49 10.25 -9.57 5.10
N GLY A 50 10.29 -8.60 4.22
CA GLY A 50 9.32 -7.53 4.08
C GLY A 50 7.87 -7.95 3.84
N GLY A 51 7.63 -9.15 3.30
CA GLY A 51 6.28 -9.64 3.05
C GLY A 51 5.43 -8.64 2.28
N SER A 52 4.25 -8.33 2.80
CA SER A 52 3.35 -7.34 2.21
C SER A 52 3.71 -5.87 2.47
N GLY A 53 4.90 -5.60 3.07
CA GLY A 53 5.46 -4.27 3.23
C GLY A 53 4.94 -3.45 4.41
N THR A 54 4.43 -4.09 5.47
CA THR A 54 3.92 -3.37 6.65
C THR A 54 4.98 -2.45 7.25
N VAL A 55 6.21 -2.96 7.44
CA VAL A 55 7.32 -2.17 8.00
C VAL A 55 7.67 -0.99 7.09
N ALA A 56 7.77 -1.21 5.77
CA ALA A 56 8.09 -0.16 4.82
C ALA A 56 7.02 0.94 4.77
N VAL A 57 5.74 0.58 4.85
CA VAL A 57 4.63 1.54 4.91
C VAL A 57 4.68 2.36 6.20
N CYS A 58 4.85 1.70 7.36
CA CYS A 58 4.94 2.37 8.65
C CYS A 58 6.16 3.31 8.73
N ALA A 59 7.33 2.87 8.25
CA ALA A 59 8.54 3.67 8.19
C ALA A 59 8.31 4.95 7.35
N ASN A 60 7.78 4.81 6.14
CA ASN A 60 7.50 5.96 5.27
C ASN A 60 6.48 6.93 5.88
N ARG A 61 5.46 6.43 6.59
CA ARG A 61 4.48 7.29 7.31
C ARG A 61 5.12 8.09 8.43
N LEU A 62 6.11 7.52 9.08
CA LEU A 62 6.86 8.17 10.16
C LEU A 62 8.01 9.05 9.66
N GLY A 63 8.19 9.18 8.34
CA GLY A 63 9.20 10.02 7.72
C GLY A 63 10.57 9.37 7.55
N HIS A 64 10.69 8.07 7.81
CA HIS A 64 11.93 7.32 7.62
C HIS A 64 12.05 6.74 6.21
N ASN A 65 13.28 6.52 5.77
CA ASN A 65 13.54 5.69 4.60
C ASN A 65 13.34 4.21 4.98
N ALA A 66 12.93 3.39 4.01
CA ALA A 66 12.78 1.96 4.20
C ALA A 66 13.50 1.16 3.12
N ILE A 67 14.18 0.11 3.53
CA ILE A 67 14.71 -0.94 2.65
C ILE A 67 13.98 -2.22 3.01
N SER A 68 13.24 -2.77 2.06
CA SER A 68 12.50 -4.02 2.24
C SER A 68 13.01 -5.06 1.27
N ASN A 69 13.32 -6.24 1.77
CA ASN A 69 13.71 -7.39 0.97
C ASN A 69 12.76 -8.55 1.19
N ASP A 70 12.44 -9.28 0.12
CA ASP A 70 11.70 -10.53 0.20
C ASP A 70 12.07 -11.42 -0.99
N ILE A 71 12.10 -12.73 -0.77
CA ILE A 71 12.37 -13.69 -1.83
C ILE A 71 11.15 -13.81 -2.78
N ASN A 72 9.94 -13.58 -2.27
CA ASN A 72 8.71 -13.66 -3.05
C ASN A 72 8.55 -12.41 -3.93
N PRO A 73 8.54 -12.55 -5.26
CA PRO A 73 8.37 -11.41 -6.17
C PRO A 73 7.02 -10.71 -6.01
N LEU A 74 5.96 -11.43 -5.63
CA LEU A 74 4.66 -10.84 -5.35
C LEU A 74 4.71 -9.93 -4.11
N ALA A 75 5.39 -10.35 -3.03
CA ALA A 75 5.60 -9.55 -1.84
C ALA A 75 6.30 -8.23 -2.18
N ARG A 76 7.39 -8.28 -2.95
CA ARG A 76 8.12 -7.09 -3.41
C ARG A 76 7.24 -6.17 -4.26
N PHE A 77 6.41 -6.73 -5.14
CA PHE A 77 5.48 -5.96 -5.96
C PHE A 77 4.44 -5.25 -5.10
N ILE A 78 3.81 -5.95 -4.15
CA ILE A 78 2.82 -5.38 -3.21
C ILE A 78 3.45 -4.25 -2.40
N THR A 79 4.65 -4.49 -1.83
CA THR A 79 5.39 -3.47 -1.08
C THR A 79 5.66 -2.23 -1.93
N LYS A 80 6.15 -2.41 -3.16
CA LYS A 80 6.39 -1.31 -4.09
C LYS A 80 5.13 -0.50 -4.38
N VAL A 81 3.99 -1.16 -4.63
CA VAL A 81 2.72 -0.48 -4.87
C VAL A 81 2.30 0.34 -3.64
N LYS A 82 2.33 -0.26 -2.45
CA LYS A 82 1.93 0.39 -1.20
C LYS A 82 2.81 1.59 -0.83
N THR A 83 4.09 1.57 -1.20
CA THR A 83 5.05 2.64 -0.85
C THR A 83 5.25 3.66 -1.97
N THR A 84 4.62 3.48 -3.13
CA THR A 84 4.70 4.43 -4.25
C THR A 84 3.89 5.68 -3.92
N LYS A 85 4.53 6.84 -3.93
CA LYS A 85 3.85 8.13 -3.82
C LYS A 85 3.14 8.43 -5.12
N LEU A 86 1.84 8.69 -5.07
CA LEU A 86 1.03 9.08 -6.22
C LEU A 86 0.88 10.59 -6.27
N ASP A 87 1.03 11.14 -7.47
CA ASP A 87 0.63 12.50 -7.78
C ASP A 87 -0.90 12.51 -7.94
N LEU A 88 -1.60 12.98 -6.91
CA LEU A 88 -3.06 13.00 -6.87
C LEU A 88 -3.67 13.80 -8.02
N PHE A 89 -3.04 14.89 -8.43
CA PHE A 89 -3.55 15.71 -9.54
C PHE A 89 -3.53 14.92 -10.87
N LYS A 90 -2.41 14.23 -11.15
CA LYS A 90 -2.33 13.36 -12.33
C LYS A 90 -3.29 12.18 -12.25
N LEU A 91 -3.46 11.61 -11.05
CA LEU A 91 -4.39 10.50 -10.83
C LEU A 91 -5.82 10.94 -11.11
N THR A 92 -6.26 12.07 -10.53
CA THR A 92 -7.62 12.60 -10.74
C THR A 92 -7.87 12.88 -12.22
N ARG A 93 -6.96 13.56 -12.90
CA ARG A 93 -7.11 13.83 -14.35
C ARG A 93 -7.27 12.55 -15.18
N LYS A 94 -6.50 11.50 -14.86
CA LYS A 94 -6.63 10.21 -15.55
C LYS A 94 -7.93 9.52 -15.23
N PHE A 95 -8.37 9.59 -13.98
CA PHE A 95 -9.64 9.03 -13.55
C PHE A 95 -10.82 9.72 -14.28
N ASP A 96 -10.82 11.06 -14.31
CA ASP A 96 -11.84 11.85 -15.00
C ASP A 96 -11.88 11.50 -16.49
N ALA A 97 -10.74 11.40 -17.16
CA ALA A 97 -10.65 11.02 -18.56
C ALA A 97 -11.21 9.61 -18.84
N VAL A 98 -10.93 8.64 -17.97
CA VAL A 98 -11.48 7.27 -18.08
C VAL A 98 -13.00 7.30 -17.85
N THR A 99 -13.48 8.04 -16.86
CA THR A 99 -14.91 8.17 -16.57
C THR A 99 -15.66 8.80 -17.75
N GLU A 100 -15.09 9.83 -18.35
CA GLU A 100 -15.66 10.47 -19.55
C GLU A 100 -15.73 9.49 -20.74
N LEU A 101 -14.67 8.73 -20.98
CA LEU A 101 -14.68 7.70 -22.02
C LEU A 101 -15.75 6.64 -21.78
N LEU A 102 -15.91 6.16 -20.54
CA LEU A 102 -16.94 5.18 -20.19
C LEU A 102 -18.35 5.74 -20.40
N ASN A 103 -18.62 6.96 -19.96
CA ASN A 103 -19.92 7.61 -20.16
C ASN A 103 -20.23 7.85 -21.64
N ASN A 104 -19.20 8.13 -22.45
CA ASN A 104 -19.38 8.28 -23.90
C ASN A 104 -19.62 6.92 -24.60
N THR A 105 -19.06 5.82 -24.07
CA THR A 105 -19.27 4.48 -24.61
C THR A 105 -20.64 3.89 -24.21
N GLU A 106 -21.25 4.31 -23.12
CA GLU A 106 -22.64 3.97 -22.80
C GLU A 106 -23.63 4.58 -23.82
N ASN A 107 -23.27 5.68 -24.47
CA ASN A 107 -24.01 6.26 -25.59
C ASN A 107 -23.70 5.61 -26.95
N MET A 108 -22.67 4.78 -27.06
CA MET A 108 -22.38 3.96 -28.24
C MET A 108 -23.03 2.58 -28.06
N ASN A 109 -24.28 2.49 -28.50
CA ASN A 109 -24.97 1.21 -28.64
C ASN A 109 -24.22 0.37 -29.70
N SER A 110 -23.20 -0.32 -29.30
CA SER A 110 -22.84 -1.64 -29.77
C SER A 110 -21.36 -1.96 -29.62
N PHE A 111 -21.05 -2.90 -28.76
CA PHE A 111 -19.87 -3.75 -28.87
C PHE A 111 -19.75 -4.44 -30.24
N GLN A 112 -20.79 -4.36 -31.09
CA GLN A 112 -20.82 -4.94 -32.43
C GLN A 112 -19.99 -4.14 -33.44
N ASP A 113 -19.80 -2.83 -33.26
CA ASP A 113 -19.02 -2.01 -34.19
C ASP A 113 -17.50 -2.18 -34.04
N LEU A 114 -17.04 -2.73 -32.93
CA LEU A 114 -15.60 -3.05 -32.70
C LEU A 114 -15.15 -4.33 -33.41
N GLN A 115 -16.07 -5.21 -33.85
CA GLN A 115 -15.74 -6.46 -34.55
C GLN A 115 -15.79 -6.33 -36.07
N MET A 116 -16.25 -5.23 -36.64
CA MET A 116 -16.43 -5.07 -38.08
C MET A 116 -15.34 -4.27 -38.80
N ASN A 117 -14.33 -3.77 -38.09
CA ASN A 117 -13.22 -3.01 -38.67
C ASN A 117 -11.82 -3.58 -38.35
N GLY A 118 -11.73 -4.90 -38.16
CA GLY A 118 -10.46 -5.64 -38.00
C GLY A 118 -10.15 -6.48 -39.21
#